data_a2e169f43ec6543ac87a57dd37abadbe
#
_entry.id   a2e169f43ec6543ac87a57dd37abadbe
#
_cell.length_a   1.000
_cell.length_b   1.000
_cell.length_c   1.000
_cell.angle_alpha   90.00
_cell.angle_beta   90.00
_cell.angle_gamma   90.00
#
_symmetry.space_group_name_H-M   'P 1'
#
loop_
_entity.id
_entity.type
_entity.pdbx_description
1 polymer ?
#
loop_
_entity_poly.entity_id
_entity_poly.type
_entity_poly.pdbx_seq_one_letter_code
_entity_poly.pdbx_strand_id
1 'polypeptide(L)'
;MASASLKTVNNYLSLIKISHTIFALPFAIIGYFIAVTYTHTPFNPKLFVLVILCMVFARSAAMAFNRYIDREFDAKNNRTAVREIPAGIIKPANALFFVIVSSLSFVVTTYFINSLCFYLSPVALLVILGYSYTKRFTALCHVILGIGLSLAPIGAYLAVTGRFDWLPIFFSFTVLFWVSGFDIIYALQDEEF
;
A
#
# COMPACT_ATOMS: atom_id res chain seq x y z
N MET A 1 0.88 -29.24 -14.19
CA MET A 1 1.26 -27.82 -14.39
C MET A 1 0.28 -26.86 -13.71
N ALA A 2 -1.04 -26.99 -13.78
CA ALA A 2 -2.01 -26.10 -13.12
C ALA A 2 -1.83 -25.99 -11.58
N SER A 3 -1.55 -27.09 -10.88
CA SER A 3 -1.32 -27.12 -9.43
C SER A 3 -0.09 -26.31 -8.97
N ALA A 4 1.02 -26.36 -9.73
CA ALA A 4 2.23 -25.59 -9.41
C ALA A 4 2.03 -24.09 -9.63
N SER A 5 1.29 -23.69 -10.66
CA SER A 5 0.96 -22.29 -10.94
C SER A 5 0.06 -21.70 -9.85
N LEU A 6 -0.97 -22.43 -9.41
CA LEU A 6 -1.85 -22.01 -8.31
C LEU A 6 -1.08 -21.84 -6.99
N LYS A 7 -0.15 -22.75 -6.69
CA LYS A 7 0.70 -22.64 -5.50
C LYS A 7 1.58 -21.38 -5.55
N THR A 8 2.14 -21.06 -6.72
CA THR A 8 2.93 -19.83 -6.90
C THR A 8 2.09 -18.58 -6.68
N VAL A 9 0.89 -18.51 -7.27
CA VAL A 9 -0.04 -17.37 -7.05
C VAL A 9 -0.37 -17.21 -5.57
N ASN A 10 -0.73 -18.29 -4.88
CA ASN A 10 -1.03 -18.25 -3.45
C ASN A 10 0.15 -17.75 -2.61
N ASN A 11 1.39 -18.13 -2.95
CA ASN A 11 2.57 -17.64 -2.25
C ASN A 11 2.74 -16.13 -2.40
N TYR A 12 2.48 -15.54 -3.58
CA TYR A 12 2.52 -14.09 -3.77
C TYR A 12 1.34 -13.37 -3.09
N LEU A 13 0.14 -13.94 -3.10
CA LEU A 13 -1.01 -13.39 -2.36
C LEU A 13 -0.75 -13.40 -0.85
N SER A 14 -0.07 -14.43 -0.33
CA SER A 14 0.39 -14.50 1.05
C SER A 14 1.49 -13.46 1.32
N LEU A 15 2.47 -13.32 0.43
CA LEU A 15 3.55 -12.32 0.54
C LEU A 15 2.99 -10.90 0.74
N ILE A 16 1.98 -10.52 -0.03
CA ILE A 16 1.36 -9.18 0.03
C ILE A 16 0.27 -9.07 1.10
N LYS A 17 -0.06 -10.17 1.80
CA LYS A 17 -1.19 -10.22 2.75
C LYS A 17 -2.44 -9.56 2.18
N ILE A 18 -3.08 -10.22 1.22
CA ILE A 18 -4.24 -9.68 0.50
C ILE A 18 -5.34 -9.14 1.44
N SER A 19 -5.51 -9.72 2.64
CA SER A 19 -6.42 -9.22 3.67
C SER A 19 -6.13 -7.78 4.08
N HIS A 20 -4.86 -7.37 4.14
CA HIS A 20 -4.46 -5.99 4.43
C HIS A 20 -4.73 -5.04 3.26
N THR A 21 -4.70 -5.55 2.03
CA THR A 21 -5.12 -4.76 0.85
C THR A 21 -6.63 -4.53 0.89
N ILE A 22 -7.42 -5.55 1.24
CA ILE A 22 -8.88 -5.42 1.43
C ILE A 22 -9.20 -4.41 2.53
N PHE A 23 -8.44 -4.40 3.64
CA PHE A 23 -8.59 -3.43 4.73
C PHE A 23 -8.34 -1.98 4.28
N ALA A 24 -7.41 -1.77 3.35
CA ALA A 24 -7.04 -0.44 2.87
C ALA A 24 -7.95 0.08 1.72
N LEU A 25 -8.63 -0.82 0.99
CA LEU A 25 -9.53 -0.46 -0.11
C LEU A 25 -10.64 0.53 0.27
N PRO A 26 -11.33 0.40 1.43
CA PRO A 26 -12.37 1.34 1.83
C PRO A 26 -11.92 2.80 1.82
N PHE A 27 -10.68 3.11 2.19
CA PHE A 27 -10.17 4.48 2.21
C PHE A 27 -10.10 5.09 0.80
N ALA A 28 -9.64 4.33 -0.18
CA ALA A 28 -9.63 4.77 -1.58
C ALA A 28 -11.06 4.89 -2.15
N ILE A 29 -11.92 3.93 -1.83
CA ILE A 29 -13.33 3.93 -2.26
C ILE A 29 -14.06 5.14 -1.69
N ILE A 30 -13.93 5.41 -0.40
CA ILE A 30 -14.55 6.57 0.25
C ILE A 30 -14.00 7.87 -0.37
N GLY A 31 -12.68 7.99 -0.56
CA GLY A 31 -12.06 9.16 -1.21
C GLY A 31 -12.61 9.41 -2.61
N TYR A 32 -12.82 8.34 -3.41
CA TYR A 32 -13.42 8.42 -4.73
C TYR A 32 -14.87 8.93 -4.66
N PHE A 33 -15.69 8.34 -3.78
CA PHE A 33 -17.09 8.74 -3.65
C PHE A 33 -17.27 10.12 -3.03
N ILE A 34 -16.38 10.55 -2.10
CA ILE A 34 -16.33 11.93 -1.62
C ILE A 34 -16.15 12.88 -2.82
N ALA A 35 -15.20 12.58 -3.72
CA ALA A 35 -14.98 13.39 -4.91
C ALA A 35 -16.22 13.46 -5.80
N VAL A 36 -16.78 12.32 -6.16
CA VAL A 36 -17.96 12.21 -7.02
C VAL A 36 -19.16 12.99 -6.43
N THR A 37 -19.44 12.80 -5.14
CA THR A 37 -20.58 13.43 -4.48
C THR A 37 -20.37 14.92 -4.28
N TYR A 38 -19.19 15.33 -3.79
CA TYR A 38 -18.90 16.73 -3.47
C TYR A 38 -18.81 17.63 -4.71
N THR A 39 -18.29 17.08 -5.82
CA THR A 39 -18.15 17.84 -7.07
C THR A 39 -19.29 17.61 -8.06
N HIS A 40 -20.29 16.81 -7.69
CA HIS A 40 -21.39 16.40 -8.57
C HIS A 40 -20.92 15.82 -9.92
N THR A 41 -19.72 15.21 -9.93
CA THR A 41 -19.16 14.55 -11.12
C THR A 41 -19.87 13.22 -11.34
N PRO A 42 -20.26 12.85 -12.57
CA PRO A 42 -20.88 11.56 -12.83
C PRO A 42 -19.92 10.40 -12.53
N PHE A 43 -20.46 9.29 -12.02
CA PHE A 43 -19.68 8.09 -11.76
C PHE A 43 -19.05 7.56 -13.03
N ASN A 44 -17.74 7.36 -13.02
CA ASN A 44 -16.96 6.82 -14.13
C ASN A 44 -16.38 5.44 -13.76
N PRO A 45 -16.96 4.33 -14.28
CA PRO A 45 -16.51 2.97 -13.93
C PRO A 45 -15.05 2.70 -14.32
N LYS A 46 -14.59 3.22 -15.45
CA LYS A 46 -13.20 3.05 -15.90
C LYS A 46 -12.24 3.71 -14.91
N LEU A 47 -12.53 4.96 -14.53
CA LEU A 47 -11.71 5.69 -13.55
C LEU A 47 -11.72 5.00 -12.19
N PHE A 48 -12.87 4.51 -11.73
CA PHE A 48 -13.00 3.77 -10.49
C PHE A 48 -12.11 2.50 -10.48
N VAL A 49 -12.13 1.72 -11.57
CA VAL A 49 -11.27 0.54 -11.71
C VAL A 49 -9.78 0.93 -11.68
N LEU A 50 -9.39 2.03 -12.34
CA LEU A 50 -8.00 2.51 -12.30
C LEU A 50 -7.58 2.90 -10.88
N VAL A 51 -8.44 3.54 -10.10
CA VAL A 51 -8.18 3.88 -8.68
C VAL A 51 -7.97 2.61 -7.85
N ILE A 52 -8.83 1.60 -8.03
CA ILE A 52 -8.67 0.31 -7.34
C ILE A 52 -7.35 -0.38 -7.74
N LEU A 53 -7.00 -0.38 -9.01
CA LEU A 53 -5.72 -0.93 -9.49
C LEU A 53 -4.52 -0.20 -8.89
N CYS A 54 -4.55 1.13 -8.85
CA CYS A 54 -3.52 1.92 -8.17
C CYS A 54 -3.35 1.49 -6.71
N MET A 55 -4.45 1.33 -5.98
CA MET A 55 -4.42 0.89 -4.59
C MET A 55 -3.81 -0.51 -4.45
N VAL A 56 -4.23 -1.46 -5.31
CA VAL A 56 -3.69 -2.83 -5.30
C VAL A 56 -2.20 -2.83 -5.61
N PHE A 57 -1.74 -2.13 -6.64
CA PHE A 57 -0.32 -2.09 -7.01
C PHE A 57 0.54 -1.40 -5.95
N ALA A 58 0.11 -0.25 -5.43
CA ALA A 58 0.83 0.46 -4.37
C ALA A 58 0.97 -0.40 -3.11
N ARG A 59 -0.11 -1.06 -2.67
CA ARG A 59 -0.08 -1.96 -1.51
C ARG A 59 0.78 -3.19 -1.75
N SER A 60 0.69 -3.79 -2.93
CA SER A 60 1.52 -4.93 -3.31
C SER A 60 3.01 -4.59 -3.28
N ALA A 61 3.39 -3.44 -3.85
CA ALA A 61 4.76 -2.94 -3.81
C ALA A 61 5.23 -2.71 -2.36
N ALA A 62 4.43 -1.99 -1.54
CA ALA A 62 4.75 -1.67 -0.16
C ALA A 62 4.94 -2.93 0.70
N MET A 63 4.01 -3.88 0.62
CA MET A 63 4.06 -5.11 1.42
C MET A 63 5.21 -6.01 1.02
N ALA A 64 5.41 -6.23 -0.29
CA ALA A 64 6.53 -7.05 -0.78
C ALA A 64 7.88 -6.41 -0.45
N PHE A 65 7.99 -5.07 -0.54
CA PHE A 65 9.21 -4.34 -0.18
C PHE A 65 9.50 -4.42 1.32
N ASN A 66 8.49 -4.26 2.17
CA ASN A 66 8.63 -4.42 3.60
C ASN A 66 9.18 -5.82 3.95
N ARG A 67 8.61 -6.89 3.37
CA ARG A 67 9.10 -8.26 3.53
C ARG A 67 10.51 -8.47 3.03
N TYR A 68 10.86 -7.85 1.90
CA TYR A 68 12.21 -7.93 1.33
C TYR A 68 13.25 -7.26 2.24
N ILE A 69 12.95 -6.06 2.74
CA ILE A 69 13.87 -5.30 3.61
C ILE A 69 14.04 -6.01 4.96
N ASP A 70 12.96 -6.53 5.55
CA ASP A 70 12.99 -7.13 6.89
C ASP A 70 13.39 -8.60 6.93
N ARG A 71 13.67 -9.25 5.81
CA ARG A 71 13.90 -10.69 5.70
C ARG A 71 14.90 -11.27 6.71
N GLU A 72 15.95 -10.50 7.06
CA GLU A 72 16.99 -10.94 8.00
C GLU A 72 16.54 -10.83 9.47
N PHE A 73 15.72 -9.82 9.77
CA PHE A 73 15.08 -9.66 11.07
C PHE A 73 13.95 -10.67 11.25
N ASP A 74 13.13 -10.83 10.21
CA ASP A 74 12.05 -11.81 10.18
C ASP A 74 12.55 -13.25 10.43
N ALA A 75 13.73 -13.60 9.93
CA ALA A 75 14.33 -14.91 10.13
C ALA A 75 14.73 -15.21 11.59
N LYS A 76 14.95 -14.16 12.40
CA LYS A 76 15.33 -14.27 13.81
C LYS A 76 14.14 -14.31 14.77
N ASN A 77 12.98 -13.85 14.35
CA ASN A 77 11.77 -13.83 15.18
C ASN A 77 10.91 -15.07 14.86
N ASN A 78 10.62 -15.90 15.85
CA ASN A 78 9.86 -17.14 15.72
C ASN A 78 8.48 -16.95 15.05
N ARG A 79 7.82 -15.82 15.28
CA ARG A 79 6.52 -15.49 14.68
C ARG A 79 6.62 -15.19 13.18
N THR A 80 7.76 -14.63 12.75
CA THR A 80 7.92 -14.15 11.36
C THR A 80 8.87 -14.99 10.52
N ALA A 81 9.63 -15.91 11.12
CA ALA A 81 10.53 -16.84 10.43
C ALA A 81 9.80 -17.74 9.40
N VAL A 82 8.51 -17.98 9.62
CA VAL A 82 7.66 -18.78 8.71
C VAL A 82 7.18 -18.01 7.46
N ARG A 83 7.54 -16.73 7.35
CA ARG A 83 7.17 -15.87 6.19
C ARG A 83 7.88 -16.36 4.91
N GLU A 84 7.32 -16.00 3.77
CA GLU A 84 7.66 -16.53 2.45
C GLU A 84 9.14 -16.39 2.07
N ILE A 85 9.78 -15.26 2.44
CA ILE A 85 11.19 -14.99 2.12
C ILE A 85 12.12 -15.69 3.11
N PRO A 86 11.99 -15.53 4.45
CA PRO A 86 12.81 -16.27 5.41
C PRO A 86 12.69 -17.79 5.28
N ALA A 87 11.48 -18.29 5.03
CA ALA A 87 11.25 -19.73 4.83
C ALA A 87 11.75 -20.27 3.48
N GLY A 88 12.34 -19.43 2.61
CA GLY A 88 12.87 -19.84 1.31
C GLY A 88 11.81 -20.19 0.25
N ILE A 89 10.52 -19.92 0.52
CA ILE A 89 9.40 -20.17 -0.40
C ILE A 89 9.48 -19.22 -1.62
N ILE A 90 9.88 -17.97 -1.39
CA ILE A 90 10.10 -16.96 -2.43
C ILE A 90 11.56 -16.46 -2.30
N LYS A 91 12.30 -16.53 -3.40
CA LYS A 91 13.67 -15.98 -3.44
C LYS A 91 13.63 -14.46 -3.30
N PRO A 92 14.56 -13.82 -2.53
CA PRO A 92 14.62 -12.38 -2.37
C PRO A 92 14.64 -11.60 -3.69
N ALA A 93 15.37 -12.10 -4.69
CA ALA A 93 15.40 -11.48 -6.02
C ALA A 93 14.03 -11.45 -6.71
N ASN A 94 13.23 -12.51 -6.56
CA ASN A 94 11.89 -12.57 -7.14
C ASN A 94 10.92 -11.62 -6.40
N ALA A 95 11.07 -11.48 -5.07
CA ALA A 95 10.31 -10.51 -4.30
C ALA A 95 10.64 -9.07 -4.73
N LEU A 96 11.93 -8.74 -4.91
CA LEU A 96 12.36 -7.44 -5.40
C LEU A 96 11.85 -7.16 -6.82
N PHE A 97 11.93 -8.15 -7.72
CA PHE A 97 11.35 -8.04 -9.06
C PHE A 97 9.85 -7.73 -9.01
N PHE A 98 9.11 -8.42 -8.13
CA PHE A 98 7.69 -8.17 -7.94
C PHE A 98 7.41 -6.74 -7.44
N VAL A 99 8.26 -6.19 -6.52
CA VAL A 99 8.17 -4.78 -6.09
C VAL A 99 8.34 -3.84 -7.27
N ILE A 100 9.35 -4.05 -8.11
CA ILE A 100 9.62 -3.20 -9.28
C ILE A 100 8.44 -3.25 -10.23
N VAL A 101 7.94 -4.43 -10.57
CA VAL A 101 6.78 -4.58 -11.47
C VAL A 101 5.55 -3.91 -10.90
N SER A 102 5.24 -4.11 -9.62
CA SER A 102 4.10 -3.48 -8.96
C SER A 102 4.22 -1.95 -8.93
N SER A 103 5.42 -1.41 -8.64
CA SER A 103 5.68 0.02 -8.64
C SER A 103 5.53 0.64 -10.03
N LEU A 104 6.07 0.00 -11.06
CA LEU A 104 5.91 0.44 -12.44
C LEU A 104 4.44 0.38 -12.88
N SER A 105 3.72 -0.70 -12.52
CA SER A 105 2.29 -0.83 -12.82
C SER A 105 1.48 0.29 -12.15
N PHE A 106 1.83 0.68 -10.91
CA PHE A 106 1.22 1.83 -10.24
C PHE A 106 1.44 3.12 -11.04
N VAL A 107 2.69 3.45 -11.40
CA VAL A 107 3.02 4.66 -12.16
C VAL A 107 2.31 4.67 -13.52
N VAL A 108 2.33 3.55 -14.24
CA VAL A 108 1.63 3.43 -15.54
C VAL A 108 0.12 3.61 -15.37
N THR A 109 -0.47 3.06 -14.31
CA THR A 109 -1.91 3.23 -14.05
C THR A 109 -2.25 4.69 -13.76
N THR A 110 -1.43 5.42 -12.99
CA THR A 110 -1.65 6.85 -12.73
C THR A 110 -1.55 7.72 -13.98
N TYR A 111 -0.72 7.34 -14.95
CA TYR A 111 -0.65 8.02 -16.26
C TYR A 111 -1.99 8.00 -16.99
N PHE A 112 -2.75 6.89 -16.89
CA PHE A 112 -4.09 6.78 -17.50
C PHE A 112 -5.20 7.48 -16.70
N ILE A 113 -4.90 7.98 -15.51
CA ILE A 113 -5.85 8.73 -14.68
C ILE A 113 -5.80 10.21 -15.06
N ASN A 114 -4.74 10.91 -14.66
CA ASN A 114 -4.48 12.30 -15.03
C ASN A 114 -3.02 12.69 -14.75
N SER A 115 -2.60 13.84 -15.29
CA SER A 115 -1.22 14.32 -15.18
C SER A 115 -0.79 14.57 -13.73
N LEU A 116 -1.69 15.08 -12.88
CA LEU A 116 -1.36 15.36 -11.47
C LEU A 116 -1.05 14.06 -10.71
N CYS A 117 -1.89 13.04 -10.84
CA CYS A 117 -1.65 11.72 -10.24
C CYS A 117 -0.35 11.11 -10.76
N PHE A 118 -0.07 11.25 -12.06
CA PHE A 118 1.16 10.75 -12.66
C PHE A 118 2.40 11.42 -12.05
N TYR A 119 2.45 12.75 -11.99
CA TYR A 119 3.60 13.46 -11.41
C TYR A 119 3.78 13.25 -9.90
N LEU A 120 2.69 13.00 -9.17
CA LEU A 120 2.75 12.71 -7.74
C LEU A 120 3.06 11.23 -7.45
N SER A 121 2.93 10.33 -8.42
CA SER A 121 3.12 8.90 -8.19
C SER A 121 4.53 8.51 -7.70
N PRO A 122 5.65 9.11 -8.18
CA PRO A 122 6.97 8.82 -7.60
C PRO A 122 7.09 9.27 -6.14
N VAL A 123 6.49 10.41 -5.80
CA VAL A 123 6.48 10.92 -4.41
C VAL A 123 5.71 9.98 -3.50
N ALA A 124 4.53 9.52 -3.95
CA ALA A 124 3.75 8.54 -3.22
C ALA A 124 4.54 7.23 -3.01
N LEU A 125 5.22 6.73 -4.05
CA LEU A 125 6.08 5.55 -3.93
C LEU A 125 7.23 5.75 -2.95
N LEU A 126 7.87 6.90 -2.94
CA LEU A 126 8.93 7.22 -1.97
C LEU A 126 8.40 7.14 -0.53
N VAL A 127 7.23 7.68 -0.26
CA VAL A 127 6.62 7.64 1.07
C VAL A 127 6.27 6.20 1.47
N ILE A 128 5.55 5.46 0.62
CA ILE A 128 5.05 4.12 0.98
C ILE A 128 6.14 3.04 1.01
N LEU A 129 7.21 3.18 0.22
CA LEU A 129 8.36 2.28 0.29
C LEU A 129 9.33 2.72 1.40
N GLY A 130 9.55 4.03 1.54
CA GLY A 130 10.45 4.61 2.54
C GLY A 130 10.08 4.24 3.98
N TYR A 131 8.79 4.06 4.28
CA TYR A 131 8.32 3.55 5.56
C TYR A 131 9.10 2.31 6.05
N SER A 132 9.39 1.37 5.15
CA SER A 132 10.09 0.12 5.51
C SER A 132 11.48 0.34 6.11
N TYR A 133 12.11 1.47 5.82
CA TYR A 133 13.40 1.84 6.43
C TYR A 133 13.23 2.59 7.76
N THR A 134 12.16 3.36 7.93
CA THR A 134 12.01 4.29 9.06
C THR A 134 11.94 3.59 10.41
N LYS A 135 11.38 2.40 10.47
CA LYS A 135 11.32 1.59 11.70
C LYS A 135 12.70 1.18 12.25
N ARG A 136 13.77 1.36 11.47
CA ARG A 136 15.15 1.11 11.93
C ARG A 136 15.77 2.31 12.64
N PHE A 137 15.18 3.49 12.49
CA PHE A 137 15.76 4.75 12.94
C PHE A 137 14.88 5.52 13.92
N THR A 138 13.58 5.26 13.94
CA THR A 138 12.66 6.08 14.74
C THR A 138 11.38 5.33 15.12
N ALA A 139 10.90 5.58 16.35
CA ALA A 139 9.57 5.15 16.79
C ALA A 139 8.42 5.84 16.04
N LEU A 140 8.70 6.94 15.29
CA LEU A 140 7.71 7.60 14.44
C LEU A 140 7.35 6.79 13.19
N CYS A 141 7.93 5.60 13.00
CA CYS A 141 7.60 4.71 11.88
C CYS A 141 6.10 4.41 11.77
N HIS A 142 5.38 4.33 12.89
CA HIS A 142 3.93 4.13 12.93
C HIS A 142 3.17 5.30 12.29
N VAL A 143 3.62 6.53 12.54
CA VAL A 143 3.06 7.74 11.93
C VAL A 143 3.36 7.76 10.43
N ILE A 144 4.58 7.37 10.02
CA ILE A 144 4.96 7.31 8.60
C ILE A 144 4.15 6.24 7.85
N LEU A 145 3.83 5.11 8.50
CA LEU A 145 2.88 4.14 7.97
C LEU A 145 1.49 4.77 7.78
N GLY A 146 1.02 5.50 8.80
CA GLY A 146 -0.24 6.24 8.74
C GLY A 146 -0.27 7.25 7.59
N ILE A 147 0.82 8.00 7.37
CA ILE A 147 0.98 8.90 6.21
C ILE A 147 0.84 8.09 4.91
N GLY A 148 1.53 6.95 4.79
CA GLY A 148 1.44 6.11 3.60
C GLY A 148 0.01 5.69 3.24
N LEU A 149 -0.79 5.29 4.23
CA LEU A 149 -2.19 4.90 4.01
C LEU A 149 -3.11 6.11 3.81
N SER A 150 -2.83 7.26 4.43
CA SER A 150 -3.60 8.48 4.26
C SER A 150 -3.52 9.07 2.85
N LEU A 151 -2.54 8.67 2.05
CA LEU A 151 -2.45 9.02 0.63
C LEU A 151 -3.57 8.37 -0.21
N ALA A 152 -4.18 7.27 0.26
CA ALA A 152 -5.20 6.55 -0.50
C ALA A 152 -6.46 7.41 -0.77
N PRO A 153 -7.11 8.03 0.22
CA PRO A 153 -8.27 8.89 -0.04
C PRO A 153 -7.91 10.16 -0.81
N ILE A 154 -6.75 10.79 -0.54
CA ILE A 154 -6.29 11.95 -1.32
C ILE A 154 -6.06 11.55 -2.78
N GLY A 155 -5.34 10.48 -3.04
CA GLY A 155 -5.07 10.00 -4.38
C GLY A 155 -6.34 9.66 -5.16
N ALA A 156 -7.32 9.02 -4.51
CA ALA A 156 -8.61 8.73 -5.11
C ALA A 156 -9.44 10.00 -5.43
N TYR A 157 -9.39 11.00 -4.56
CA TYR A 157 -10.02 12.30 -4.80
C TYR A 157 -9.36 13.04 -5.97
N LEU A 158 -8.03 13.10 -5.99
CA LEU A 158 -7.25 13.70 -7.09
C LEU A 158 -7.49 13.00 -8.43
N ALA A 159 -7.74 11.70 -8.41
CA ALA A 159 -8.06 10.94 -9.62
C ALA A 159 -9.33 11.47 -10.29
N VAL A 160 -10.34 11.85 -9.51
CA VAL A 160 -11.62 12.37 -10.02
C VAL A 160 -11.53 13.84 -10.37
N THR A 161 -10.91 14.65 -9.52
CA THR A 161 -11.01 16.13 -9.57
C THR A 161 -9.81 16.80 -10.22
N GLY A 162 -8.64 16.16 -10.24
CA GLY A 162 -7.38 16.74 -10.69
C GLY A 162 -6.89 17.92 -9.82
N ARG A 163 -7.44 18.11 -8.63
CA ARG A 163 -7.08 19.22 -7.73
C ARG A 163 -7.15 18.82 -6.26
N PHE A 164 -6.37 19.49 -5.43
CA PHE A 164 -6.47 19.39 -3.97
C PHE A 164 -7.68 20.15 -3.43
N ASP A 165 -8.26 19.62 -2.35
CA ASP A 165 -9.35 20.24 -1.61
C ASP A 165 -9.21 19.92 -0.11
N TRP A 166 -9.86 20.69 0.76
CA TRP A 166 -9.79 20.52 2.22
C TRP A 166 -10.49 19.24 2.70
N LEU A 167 -11.60 18.86 2.09
CA LEU A 167 -12.40 17.72 2.53
C LEU A 167 -11.62 16.38 2.51
N PRO A 168 -10.95 15.98 1.41
CA PRO A 168 -10.14 14.78 1.42
C PRO A 168 -8.93 14.87 2.35
N ILE A 169 -8.37 16.07 2.57
CA ILE A 169 -7.27 16.28 3.50
C ILE A 169 -7.70 15.97 4.93
N PHE A 170 -8.86 16.49 5.40
CA PHE A 170 -9.39 16.16 6.73
C PHE A 170 -9.66 14.66 6.90
N PHE A 171 -10.23 14.02 5.89
CA PHE A 171 -10.44 12.56 5.92
C PHE A 171 -9.11 11.79 5.97
N SER A 172 -8.10 12.26 5.25
CA SER A 172 -6.76 11.68 5.30
C SER A 172 -6.09 11.80 6.66
N PHE A 173 -6.28 12.91 7.38
CA PHE A 173 -5.83 13.00 8.78
C PHE A 173 -6.51 11.98 9.68
N THR A 174 -7.81 11.74 9.50
CA THR A 174 -8.52 10.68 10.23
C THR A 174 -7.90 9.32 9.98
N VAL A 175 -7.62 8.98 8.71
CA VAL A 175 -6.96 7.73 8.32
C VAL A 175 -5.55 7.65 8.93
N LEU A 176 -4.78 8.74 8.88
CA LEU A 176 -3.44 8.82 9.44
C LEU A 176 -3.45 8.44 10.94
N PHE A 177 -4.25 9.13 11.74
CA PHE A 177 -4.28 8.88 13.19
C PHE A 177 -4.83 7.51 13.54
N TRP A 178 -5.86 7.06 12.83
CA TRP A 178 -6.42 5.72 13.08
C TRP A 178 -5.41 4.63 12.76
N VAL A 179 -4.76 4.69 11.60
CA VAL A 179 -3.78 3.68 11.20
C VAL A 179 -2.55 3.71 12.11
N SER A 180 -2.05 4.90 12.46
CA SER A 180 -0.92 5.03 13.37
C SER A 180 -1.23 4.43 14.75
N GLY A 181 -2.40 4.73 15.31
CA GLY A 181 -2.82 4.16 16.59
C GLY A 181 -3.00 2.65 16.53
N PHE A 182 -3.60 2.14 15.46
CA PHE A 182 -3.76 0.70 15.25
C PHE A 182 -2.40 -0.01 15.14
N ASP A 183 -1.46 0.57 14.40
CA ASP A 183 -0.13 -0.03 14.21
C ASP A 183 0.70 -0.02 15.49
N ILE A 184 0.58 1.03 16.32
CA ILE A 184 1.20 1.06 17.66
C ILE A 184 0.67 -0.08 18.54
N ILE A 185 -0.66 -0.26 18.59
CA ILE A 185 -1.28 -1.34 19.39
C ILE A 185 -0.83 -2.71 18.86
N TYR A 186 -0.76 -2.86 17.54
CA TYR A 186 -0.32 -4.11 16.91
C TYR A 186 1.16 -4.42 17.19
N ALA A 187 2.01 -3.39 17.32
CA ALA A 187 3.42 -3.53 17.61
C ALA A 187 3.69 -4.09 19.03
N LEU A 188 2.77 -3.92 19.98
CA LEU A 188 2.88 -4.49 21.33
C LEU A 188 2.91 -6.03 21.33
N GLN A 189 2.51 -6.68 20.25
CA GLN A 189 2.63 -8.14 20.10
C GLN A 189 4.08 -8.64 19.97
N ASP A 190 5.01 -7.74 19.68
CA ASP A 190 6.44 -8.05 19.52
C ASP A 190 7.29 -7.43 20.64
N GLU A 191 6.71 -7.05 21.80
CA GLU A 191 7.38 -6.35 22.89
C GLU A 191 8.57 -7.15 23.47
N GLU A 192 8.51 -8.48 23.44
CA GLU A 192 9.56 -9.37 23.95
C GLU A 192 10.70 -9.64 22.94
N PHE A 193 10.62 -9.09 21.73
CA PHE A 193 11.60 -9.27 20.65
C PHE A 193 12.38 -7.99 20.35
#